data_b66eaa293a408e7d46ff30b240bb48b7
#
_entry.id   b66eaa293a408e7d46ff30b240bb48b7
#
_cell.length_a   1.000
_cell.length_b   1.000
_cell.length_c   1.000
_cell.angle_alpha   90.00
_cell.angle_beta   90.00
_cell.angle_gamma   90.00
#
_symmetry.space_group_name_H-M   'P 1'
#
loop_
_entity.id
_entity.type
_entity.pdbx_description
1 polymer ?
#
loop_
_entity_poly.entity_id
_entity_poly.type
_entity_poly.pdbx_seq_one_letter_code
_entity_poly.pdbx_strand_id
1 'polypeptide(L)'
;MFEAESVDTRATRMTAPSSVSSGQSPRLVDLLLPGTDLNVPPEEYMSFRSQYESLYQPTGYTPSAELMEEDDVEEIPRNFSFDSESWARRLPSPTPSSSSSSSSESRDFPLLQQPHFSMTSPEMLTRRFDRETCGVLSVKDGPTENPWRTLVWPLARDCPALYHAIASMTSFHQSRDSPSMRIQGIDHMRTSVHALASSLENMRVDAAISTTLVLAFSESWDQHISTGINHIKGAKILIDRALVRHNQVPVLGEDFNRLKFLCNTWIYMDVIARLTSTDEDESNDFDLVSDSIYMNGQSDSQLDPLMGCATSLFPIIGRVANLVRKVRRTDSNSPTIISQAMTLKSQLEDWTPPAFIEDPEDETTSPHDSMKTAAAYQYATLLYLHQAVPEIPSLPSAVLAKKILCELALVKPTSRSTIVHIYPLMAAGCEVMDQEDRDWVCERWDQMSVRMKLGILEKCLEVTREVWARRDAYVSELLLSEHEHNESMSPATSPLKRDFSSMSREMEDEETFCWFDAGPSKRRALNGASPLDGPRTFPIKLERADSKRRLEPGTESMEIEFTVKGRLHWLGVMKDWKWEGQ
;
A
#
# COMPACT_ATOMS: atom_id res chain seq x y z
N MET A 1 62.07 -28.10 -46.07
CA MET A 1 61.44 -29.41 -45.78
C MET A 1 61.38 -29.54 -44.27
N PHE A 2 60.25 -29.60 -43.72
CA PHE A 2 59.69 -29.72 -42.40
C PHE A 2 58.85 -28.50 -41.98
N GLU A 3 57.57 -28.67 -42.18
CA GLU A 3 56.47 -27.92 -41.65
C GLU A 3 56.39 -28.16 -40.12
N ALA A 4 56.15 -27.09 -39.36
CA ALA A 4 55.83 -27.17 -37.95
C ALA A 4 54.40 -26.59 -37.80
N GLU A 5 53.46 -27.47 -37.46
CA GLU A 5 52.10 -27.13 -37.07
C GLU A 5 52.05 -26.27 -35.81
N SER A 6 51.40 -25.12 -35.88
CA SER A 6 51.12 -24.30 -34.71
C SER A 6 49.78 -24.72 -34.08
N VAL A 7 49.86 -25.21 -32.87
CA VAL A 7 48.70 -25.55 -32.03
C VAL A 7 48.15 -24.25 -31.48
N ASP A 8 46.93 -23.93 -31.88
CA ASP A 8 46.16 -22.77 -31.43
C ASP A 8 45.54 -23.08 -30.07
N THR A 9 46.15 -22.60 -29.00
CA THR A 9 45.59 -22.66 -27.66
C THR A 9 44.62 -21.50 -27.43
N ARG A 10 43.36 -21.76 -27.71
CA ARG A 10 42.26 -20.87 -27.42
C ARG A 10 42.05 -20.80 -25.90
N ALA A 11 42.65 -19.79 -25.27
CA ALA A 11 42.41 -19.45 -23.88
C ALA A 11 40.95 -18.99 -23.72
N THR A 12 40.15 -19.81 -23.08
CA THR A 12 38.81 -19.44 -22.59
C THR A 12 38.96 -18.35 -21.54
N ARG A 13 38.65 -17.15 -21.96
CA ARG A 13 38.61 -15.96 -21.11
C ARG A 13 37.40 -16.12 -20.17
N MET A 14 37.62 -16.52 -18.93
CA MET A 14 36.62 -16.41 -17.88
C MET A 14 36.29 -14.92 -17.71
N THR A 15 35.13 -14.52 -18.14
CA THR A 15 34.55 -13.21 -17.83
C THR A 15 34.26 -13.21 -16.34
N ALA A 16 34.95 -12.33 -15.61
CA ALA A 16 34.64 -12.01 -14.23
C ALA A 16 33.19 -11.49 -14.16
N PRO A 17 32.44 -11.82 -13.09
CA PRO A 17 31.10 -11.27 -12.93
C PRO A 17 31.19 -9.75 -12.85
N SER A 18 30.38 -9.08 -13.67
CA SER A 18 30.25 -7.62 -13.69
C SER A 18 29.97 -7.12 -12.29
N SER A 19 30.77 -6.18 -11.83
CA SER A 19 30.62 -5.49 -10.56
C SER A 19 29.20 -4.95 -10.45
N VAL A 20 28.43 -5.48 -9.50
CA VAL A 20 27.11 -4.98 -9.11
C VAL A 20 27.32 -3.53 -8.68
N SER A 21 26.64 -2.59 -9.36
CA SER A 21 26.68 -1.18 -9.00
C SER A 21 26.22 -1.04 -7.56
N SER A 22 27.03 -0.34 -6.75
CA SER A 22 26.78 -0.14 -5.33
C SER A 22 25.44 0.57 -5.11
N GLY A 23 24.42 -0.17 -4.70
CA GLY A 23 23.11 0.39 -4.35
C GLY A 23 21.88 -0.46 -4.68
N GLN A 24 22.00 -1.50 -5.50
CA GLN A 24 20.88 -2.40 -5.78
C GLN A 24 20.95 -3.66 -4.91
N SER A 25 19.84 -4.01 -4.26
CA SER A 25 19.69 -5.31 -3.60
C SER A 25 19.75 -6.42 -4.64
N PRO A 26 20.41 -7.57 -4.34
CA PRO A 26 20.36 -8.74 -5.20
C PRO A 26 18.90 -9.17 -5.40
N ARG A 27 18.54 -9.50 -6.63
CA ARG A 27 17.17 -9.92 -6.94
C ARG A 27 16.88 -11.25 -6.25
N LEU A 28 15.78 -11.33 -5.54
CA LEU A 28 15.39 -12.56 -4.82
C LEU A 28 15.16 -13.74 -5.79
N VAL A 29 14.71 -13.46 -7.01
CA VAL A 29 14.54 -14.48 -8.08
C VAL A 29 15.86 -15.13 -8.45
N ASP A 30 16.97 -14.36 -8.47
CA ASP A 30 18.31 -14.88 -8.76
C ASP A 30 18.82 -15.79 -7.63
N LEU A 31 18.31 -15.60 -6.42
CA LEU A 31 18.66 -16.40 -5.24
C LEU A 31 17.81 -17.68 -5.11
N LEU A 32 16.57 -17.64 -5.61
CA LEU A 32 15.63 -18.77 -5.52
C LEU A 32 15.85 -19.84 -6.61
N LEU A 33 16.45 -19.46 -7.74
CA LEU A 33 16.71 -20.34 -8.89
C LEU A 33 18.16 -20.17 -9.36
N PRO A 34 19.14 -20.86 -8.73
CA PRO A 34 20.54 -20.77 -9.11
C PRO A 34 20.72 -21.22 -10.57
N GLY A 35 21.24 -20.32 -11.41
CA GLY A 35 21.53 -20.61 -12.82
C GLY A 35 20.42 -20.24 -13.81
N THR A 36 19.36 -19.57 -13.39
CA THR A 36 18.31 -19.07 -14.28
C THR A 36 18.76 -17.78 -14.95
N ASP A 37 18.88 -17.79 -16.27
CA ASP A 37 19.11 -16.59 -17.06
C ASP A 37 17.75 -15.88 -17.22
N LEU A 38 17.57 -14.73 -16.59
CA LEU A 38 16.30 -13.97 -16.57
C LEU A 38 15.94 -13.33 -17.93
N ASN A 39 16.78 -13.51 -18.96
CA ASN A 39 16.49 -13.10 -20.33
C ASN A 39 15.78 -14.17 -21.17
N VAL A 40 15.37 -15.29 -20.57
CA VAL A 40 14.68 -16.37 -21.26
C VAL A 40 13.19 -16.01 -21.47
N PRO A 41 12.63 -16.19 -22.68
CA PRO A 41 11.22 -15.90 -22.96
C PRO A 41 10.26 -16.72 -22.10
N PRO A 42 9.05 -16.20 -21.79
CA PRO A 42 8.07 -16.87 -20.91
C PRO A 42 7.68 -18.29 -21.30
N GLU A 43 7.81 -18.64 -22.58
CA GLU A 43 7.49 -19.98 -23.12
C GLU A 43 8.46 -21.07 -22.65
N GLU A 44 9.74 -20.75 -22.41
CA GLU A 44 10.71 -21.67 -21.83
C GLU A 44 10.51 -21.89 -20.33
N TYR A 45 9.95 -20.90 -19.63
CA TYR A 45 9.65 -20.98 -18.20
C TYR A 45 8.59 -22.03 -17.87
N MET A 46 7.61 -22.21 -18.75
CA MET A 46 6.58 -23.26 -18.62
C MET A 46 7.14 -24.66 -18.85
N SER A 47 8.17 -24.79 -19.66
CA SER A 47 8.90 -26.06 -19.89
C SER A 47 9.70 -26.50 -18.66
N PHE A 48 10.32 -25.55 -17.95
CA PHE A 48 11.02 -25.82 -16.68
C PHE A 48 10.06 -26.27 -15.57
N ARG A 49 8.87 -25.66 -15.48
CA ARG A 49 7.84 -26.07 -14.52
C ARG A 49 7.41 -27.52 -14.73
N SER A 50 7.22 -27.95 -15.97
CA SER A 50 6.87 -29.32 -16.30
C SER A 50 7.99 -30.33 -16.00
N GLN A 51 9.27 -29.95 -16.14
CA GLN A 51 10.41 -30.79 -15.77
C GLN A 51 10.59 -30.89 -14.25
N TYR A 52 10.29 -29.83 -13.51
CA TYR A 52 10.39 -29.83 -12.04
C TYR A 52 9.29 -30.69 -11.40
N GLU A 53 8.07 -30.67 -11.92
CA GLU A 53 6.96 -31.54 -11.50
C GLU A 53 7.24 -33.03 -11.80
N SER A 54 8.02 -33.35 -12.83
CA SER A 54 8.43 -34.71 -13.19
C SER A 54 9.51 -35.28 -12.28
N LEU A 55 10.31 -34.44 -11.59
CA LEU A 55 11.39 -34.87 -10.70
C LEU A 55 10.93 -35.20 -9.27
N TYR A 56 9.71 -34.83 -8.90
CA TYR A 56 9.14 -35.05 -7.56
C TYR A 56 7.94 -36.00 -7.58
N GLN A 57 8.03 -37.12 -8.32
CA GLN A 57 7.13 -38.26 -8.06
C GLN A 57 7.67 -39.02 -6.85
N PRO A 58 6.89 -39.20 -5.77
CA PRO A 58 7.31 -39.99 -4.63
C PRO A 58 7.34 -41.48 -5.03
N THR A 59 8.54 -42.03 -5.11
CA THR A 59 8.71 -43.50 -5.12
C THR A 59 8.21 -44.02 -3.77
N GLY A 60 7.17 -44.85 -3.87
CA GLY A 60 6.55 -45.48 -2.72
C GLY A 60 7.51 -46.28 -1.89
N TYR A 61 7.71 -45.87 -0.65
CA TYR A 61 8.22 -46.73 0.42
C TYR A 61 7.08 -46.98 1.39
N THR A 62 6.65 -48.23 1.48
CA THR A 62 5.85 -48.73 2.57
C THR A 62 6.75 -49.00 3.77
N PRO A 63 6.57 -48.37 4.95
CA PRO A 63 7.27 -48.79 6.14
C PRO A 63 6.54 -49.99 6.77
N SER A 64 7.30 -51.05 6.98
CA SER A 64 6.95 -52.17 7.85
C SER A 64 6.72 -51.69 9.29
N ALA A 65 5.65 -52.17 9.88
CA ALA A 65 5.36 -51.97 11.28
C ALA A 65 6.35 -52.77 12.13
N GLU A 66 7.21 -52.07 12.85
CA GLU A 66 7.90 -52.60 14.06
C GLU A 66 7.41 -51.84 15.26
N LEU A 67 6.86 -52.64 16.17
CA LEU A 67 6.45 -52.26 17.54
C LEU A 67 7.68 -51.72 18.32
N MET A 68 7.57 -50.50 18.82
CA MET A 68 8.45 -50.02 19.89
C MET A 68 7.63 -49.68 21.14
N GLU A 69 8.17 -50.15 22.22
CA GLU A 69 7.62 -50.16 23.57
C GLU A 69 7.31 -48.74 24.10
N GLU A 70 6.23 -48.66 24.87
CA GLU A 70 5.85 -47.47 25.65
C GLU A 70 6.84 -47.24 26.75
N ASP A 71 7.58 -46.11 26.69
CA ASP A 71 8.28 -45.55 27.85
C ASP A 71 7.33 -44.62 28.60
N ASP A 72 6.98 -45.01 29.81
CA ASP A 72 6.23 -44.24 30.81
C ASP A 72 6.96 -42.92 31.10
N VAL A 73 6.46 -41.81 30.62
CA VAL A 73 6.84 -40.47 31.05
C VAL A 73 5.83 -39.98 32.09
N GLU A 74 6.25 -39.97 33.37
CA GLU A 74 5.47 -39.38 34.46
C GLU A 74 5.13 -37.93 34.18
N GLU A 75 3.83 -37.64 33.97
CA GLU A 75 3.31 -36.26 33.92
C GLU A 75 3.36 -35.62 35.31
N ILE A 76 4.22 -34.61 35.47
CA ILE A 76 4.22 -33.74 36.65
C ILE A 76 3.11 -32.68 36.44
N PRO A 77 2.06 -32.65 37.26
CA PRO A 77 1.01 -31.64 37.12
C PRO A 77 1.56 -30.25 37.53
N ARG A 78 1.69 -29.35 36.57
CA ARG A 78 1.98 -27.92 36.84
C ARG A 78 0.69 -27.19 37.21
N ASN A 79 0.34 -27.22 38.51
CA ASN A 79 -0.61 -26.28 39.06
C ASN A 79 0.04 -24.89 39.19
N PHE A 80 -0.17 -24.01 38.23
CA PHE A 80 0.07 -22.58 38.40
C PHE A 80 -1.25 -21.89 38.74
N SER A 81 -1.58 -21.87 40.01
CA SER A 81 -2.49 -20.86 40.57
C SER A 81 -1.62 -19.60 40.80
N PHE A 82 -1.81 -18.59 39.97
CA PHE A 82 -1.25 -17.27 40.22
C PHE A 82 -2.02 -16.58 41.32
N ASP A 83 -1.52 -16.70 42.54
CA ASP A 83 -2.03 -15.96 43.69
C ASP A 83 -1.38 -14.57 43.68
N SER A 84 -2.12 -13.58 43.14
CA SER A 84 -1.63 -12.20 42.98
C SER A 84 -1.44 -11.43 44.30
N GLU A 85 -1.76 -12.05 45.43
CA GLU A 85 -1.65 -11.40 46.74
C GLU A 85 -0.33 -11.69 47.49
N SER A 86 0.52 -12.58 46.98
CA SER A 86 1.74 -12.96 47.72
C SER A 86 2.89 -11.98 47.59
N TRP A 87 2.86 -11.04 46.66
CA TRP A 87 3.91 -10.05 46.45
C TRP A 87 3.83 -8.81 47.34
N ALA A 88 2.67 -8.58 47.97
CA ALA A 88 2.45 -7.40 48.81
C ALA A 88 2.91 -7.56 50.26
N ARG A 89 3.38 -8.72 50.70
CA ARG A 89 3.66 -9.00 52.12
C ARG A 89 5.11 -9.14 52.53
N ARG A 90 6.09 -8.73 51.71
CA ARG A 90 7.50 -8.81 52.08
C ARG A 90 8.29 -7.50 51.95
N LEU A 91 7.69 -6.40 52.42
CA LEU A 91 8.46 -5.23 52.78
C LEU A 91 8.53 -5.18 54.30
N PRO A 92 9.73 -5.25 54.91
CA PRO A 92 9.87 -5.06 56.35
C PRO A 92 9.49 -3.61 56.69
N SER A 93 8.54 -3.42 57.58
CA SER A 93 8.21 -2.13 58.14
C SER A 93 9.43 -1.51 58.80
N PRO A 94 9.70 -0.21 58.59
CA PRO A 94 10.75 0.48 59.31
C PRO A 94 10.31 0.69 60.75
N THR A 95 11.03 0.09 61.71
CA THR A 95 10.95 0.38 63.12
C THR A 95 11.42 1.83 63.36
N PRO A 96 10.71 2.63 64.19
CA PRO A 96 11.13 3.95 64.53
C PRO A 96 12.26 3.86 65.59
N SER A 97 13.49 4.20 65.23
CA SER A 97 14.58 4.45 66.14
C SER A 97 14.83 5.95 66.24
N SER A 98 14.78 6.41 67.47
CA SER A 98 14.97 7.77 67.92
C SER A 98 16.31 8.41 67.52
N SER A 99 16.20 9.69 67.09
CA SER A 99 17.07 10.82 67.26
C SER A 99 18.60 10.63 67.32
N SER A 100 19.28 11.15 66.28
CA SER A 100 20.38 12.14 66.49
C SER A 100 20.70 12.85 65.17
N SER A 101 20.77 14.18 65.29
CA SER A 101 21.13 15.19 64.32
C SER A 101 22.50 14.94 63.70
N SER A 102 22.62 14.93 62.38
CA SER A 102 23.71 15.59 61.63
C SER A 102 23.57 15.37 60.12
N SER A 103 23.68 16.48 59.39
CA SER A 103 24.04 16.63 57.97
C SER A 103 23.27 15.79 56.94
N SER A 104 22.37 16.49 56.27
CA SER A 104 21.68 16.05 55.07
C SER A 104 22.64 15.79 53.90
N GLU A 105 23.12 14.58 53.76
CA GLU A 105 23.45 14.04 52.46
C GLU A 105 22.21 13.28 51.99
N SER A 106 21.48 13.89 51.07
CA SER A 106 20.45 13.19 50.31
C SER A 106 21.11 12.05 49.56
N ARG A 107 21.02 10.84 50.13
CA ARG A 107 21.25 9.63 49.35
C ARG A 107 20.11 9.53 48.34
N ASP A 108 20.34 10.13 47.18
CA ASP A 108 19.60 9.78 45.99
C ASP A 108 19.83 8.27 45.76
N PHE A 109 18.90 7.45 46.19
CA PHE A 109 18.79 6.10 45.68
C PHE A 109 18.69 6.25 44.18
N PRO A 110 19.54 5.59 43.37
CA PRO A 110 19.35 5.56 41.94
C PRO A 110 18.10 4.75 41.67
N LEU A 111 16.95 5.43 41.76
CA LEU A 111 15.66 4.94 41.30
C LEU A 111 15.85 4.58 39.84
N LEU A 112 16.10 3.26 39.58
CA LEU A 112 15.95 2.61 38.30
C LEU A 112 16.27 3.53 37.11
N GLN A 113 17.54 3.88 36.94
CA GLN A 113 17.98 4.44 35.68
C GLN A 113 17.60 3.44 34.60
N GLN A 114 16.65 3.81 33.76
CA GLN A 114 16.34 2.99 32.58
C GLN A 114 17.67 2.81 31.83
N PRO A 115 18.05 1.56 31.50
CA PRO A 115 19.27 1.33 30.76
C PRO A 115 19.24 2.15 29.46
N HIS A 116 20.25 2.99 29.25
CA HIS A 116 20.42 3.74 28.01
C HIS A 116 20.90 2.77 26.93
N PHE A 117 19.96 2.26 26.15
CA PHE A 117 20.26 1.47 24.97
C PHE A 117 20.72 2.38 23.83
N SER A 118 21.73 1.95 23.09
CA SER A 118 22.11 2.58 21.82
C SER A 118 20.90 2.58 20.87
N MET A 119 20.78 3.62 20.06
CA MET A 119 19.73 3.72 19.03
C MET A 119 19.73 2.53 18.07
N THR A 120 20.88 1.88 17.91
CA THR A 120 21.15 0.76 17.00
C THR A 120 21.09 -0.59 17.71
N SER A 121 20.83 -0.62 19.02
CA SER A 121 20.77 -1.89 19.74
C SER A 121 19.55 -2.71 19.35
N PRO A 122 19.62 -4.05 19.41
CA PRO A 122 18.49 -4.94 19.13
C PRO A 122 17.26 -4.62 19.98
N GLU A 123 17.46 -4.26 21.26
CA GLU A 123 16.36 -3.91 22.17
C GLU A 123 15.65 -2.62 21.72
N MET A 124 16.42 -1.62 21.28
CA MET A 124 15.85 -0.37 20.81
C MET A 124 15.13 -0.57 19.47
N LEU A 125 15.67 -1.35 18.54
CA LEU A 125 15.02 -1.68 17.29
C LEU A 125 13.72 -2.45 17.52
N THR A 126 13.73 -3.45 18.41
CA THR A 126 12.53 -4.19 18.81
C THR A 126 11.44 -3.26 19.38
N ARG A 127 11.83 -2.36 20.29
CA ARG A 127 10.90 -1.41 20.89
C ARG A 127 10.30 -0.45 19.87
N ARG A 128 11.09 0.00 18.89
CA ARG A 128 10.61 0.88 17.81
C ARG A 128 9.73 0.15 16.84
N PHE A 129 10.09 -1.07 16.48
CA PHE A 129 9.21 -1.92 15.67
C PHE A 129 7.84 -2.05 16.32
N ASP A 130 7.78 -2.42 17.60
CA ASP A 130 6.53 -2.59 18.32
C ASP A 130 5.70 -1.31 18.44
N ARG A 131 6.33 -0.18 18.79
CA ARG A 131 5.61 1.06 19.11
C ARG A 131 5.30 1.96 17.92
N GLU A 132 6.14 1.94 16.90
CA GLU A 132 6.09 2.90 15.81
C GLU A 132 5.87 2.21 14.47
N THR A 133 6.69 1.22 14.13
CA THR A 133 6.70 0.61 12.80
C THR A 133 5.49 -0.29 12.55
N CYS A 134 5.06 -1.10 13.54
CA CYS A 134 3.86 -1.93 13.42
C CYS A 134 2.60 -1.10 13.12
N GLY A 135 2.48 0.08 13.73
CA GLY A 135 1.32 0.94 13.57
C GLY A 135 1.19 1.59 12.19
N VAL A 136 2.28 1.64 11.41
CA VAL A 136 2.27 2.13 10.01
C VAL A 136 1.91 1.02 9.03
N LEU A 137 1.97 -0.23 9.47
CA LEU A 137 1.70 -1.42 8.66
C LEU A 137 0.30 -2.00 8.89
N SER A 138 -0.55 -1.35 9.69
CA SER A 138 -1.87 -1.90 10.02
C SER A 138 -2.89 -0.82 10.34
N VAL A 139 -4.06 -0.91 9.73
CA VAL A 139 -5.23 -0.08 10.04
C VAL A 139 -5.83 -0.42 11.42
N LYS A 140 -5.44 -1.54 12.03
CA LYS A 140 -5.80 -1.94 13.39
C LYS A 140 -4.54 -2.24 14.18
N ASP A 141 -4.38 -1.64 15.36
CA ASP A 141 -3.14 -1.69 16.13
C ASP A 141 -3.39 -1.98 17.62
N GLY A 142 -4.48 -2.67 17.91
CA GLY A 142 -4.74 -3.22 19.23
C GLY A 142 -3.64 -4.19 19.68
N PRO A 143 -3.46 -4.39 21.00
CA PRO A 143 -2.39 -5.24 21.54
C PRO A 143 -2.40 -6.66 21.00
N THR A 144 -3.58 -7.21 20.70
CA THR A 144 -3.78 -8.57 20.21
C THR A 144 -4.16 -8.65 18.75
N GLU A 145 -4.47 -7.52 18.10
CA GLU A 145 -5.03 -7.48 16.75
C GLU A 145 -4.02 -7.24 15.62
N ASN A 146 -2.88 -6.59 15.92
CA ASN A 146 -1.91 -6.30 14.87
C ASN A 146 -1.11 -7.57 14.51
N PRO A 147 -1.31 -8.17 13.32
CA PRO A 147 -0.67 -9.44 12.96
C PRO A 147 0.85 -9.35 12.81
N TRP A 148 1.40 -8.16 12.55
CA TRP A 148 2.84 -7.96 12.54
C TRP A 148 3.44 -8.22 13.91
N ARG A 149 2.72 -7.87 14.97
CA ARG A 149 3.12 -8.08 16.37
C ARG A 149 2.80 -9.50 16.83
N THR A 150 1.63 -10.03 16.49
CA THR A 150 1.12 -11.28 17.05
C THR A 150 1.49 -12.53 16.25
N LEU A 151 1.57 -12.43 14.91
CA LEU A 151 1.81 -13.57 14.03
C LEU A 151 3.21 -13.58 13.39
N VAL A 152 3.79 -12.40 13.08
CA VAL A 152 5.08 -12.31 12.38
C VAL A 152 6.26 -12.18 13.35
N TRP A 153 6.17 -11.26 14.32
CA TRP A 153 7.25 -11.03 15.26
C TRP A 153 7.69 -12.30 16.02
N PRO A 154 6.79 -13.21 16.49
CA PRO A 154 7.20 -14.44 17.14
C PRO A 154 8.13 -15.31 16.30
N LEU A 155 7.96 -15.34 14.98
CA LEU A 155 8.82 -16.10 14.06
C LEU A 155 10.26 -15.53 14.00
N ALA A 156 10.43 -14.23 14.24
CA ALA A 156 11.74 -13.57 14.15
C ALA A 156 12.72 -14.04 15.25
N ARG A 157 12.23 -14.65 16.34
CA ARG A 157 13.06 -15.18 17.43
C ARG A 157 13.99 -16.30 16.94
N ASP A 158 13.45 -17.16 16.08
CA ASP A 158 14.15 -18.36 15.61
C ASP A 158 14.59 -18.24 14.14
N CYS A 159 14.34 -17.08 13.52
CA CYS A 159 14.64 -16.80 12.11
C CYS A 159 15.48 -15.54 11.95
N PRO A 160 16.82 -15.66 11.88
CA PRO A 160 17.71 -14.50 11.70
C PRO A 160 17.40 -13.68 10.46
N ALA A 161 17.01 -14.32 9.35
CA ALA A 161 16.63 -13.62 8.12
C ALA A 161 15.45 -12.68 8.37
N LEU A 162 14.40 -13.14 9.04
CA LEU A 162 13.22 -12.33 9.36
C LEU A 162 13.55 -11.22 10.39
N TYR A 163 14.36 -11.54 11.41
CA TYR A 163 14.80 -10.54 12.37
C TYR A 163 15.53 -9.37 11.67
N HIS A 164 16.49 -9.68 10.80
CA HIS A 164 17.24 -8.67 10.07
C HIS A 164 16.36 -7.92 9.04
N ALA A 165 15.37 -8.56 8.42
CA ALA A 165 14.40 -7.87 7.58
C ALA A 165 13.59 -6.83 8.35
N ILE A 166 13.05 -7.21 9.53
CA ILE A 166 12.31 -6.31 10.43
C ILE A 166 13.21 -5.18 10.94
N ALA A 167 14.44 -5.49 11.32
CA ALA A 167 15.42 -4.50 11.77
C ALA A 167 15.76 -3.51 10.65
N SER A 168 15.89 -3.96 9.40
CA SER A 168 16.09 -3.13 8.21
C SER A 168 14.93 -2.16 8.01
N MET A 169 13.71 -2.69 7.94
CA MET A 169 12.49 -1.90 7.75
C MET A 169 12.33 -0.84 8.86
N THR A 170 12.54 -1.23 10.12
CA THR A 170 12.49 -0.32 11.27
C THR A 170 13.56 0.77 11.18
N SER A 171 14.75 0.42 10.73
CA SER A 171 15.86 1.38 10.56
C SER A 171 15.55 2.38 9.45
N PHE A 172 14.98 1.95 8.33
CA PHE A 172 14.54 2.87 7.27
C PHE A 172 13.40 3.78 7.73
N HIS A 173 12.44 3.26 8.48
CA HIS A 173 11.38 4.07 9.08
C HIS A 173 11.94 5.18 9.98
N GLN A 174 13.00 4.90 10.73
CA GLN A 174 13.67 5.87 11.61
C GLN A 174 14.66 6.78 10.89
N SER A 175 15.02 6.48 9.65
CA SER A 175 16.06 7.22 8.90
C SER A 175 15.68 8.67 8.61
N ARG A 176 14.38 8.99 8.61
CA ARG A 176 13.90 10.36 8.47
C ARG A 176 14.31 11.25 9.65
N ASP A 177 14.17 10.73 10.88
CA ASP A 177 14.53 11.46 12.10
C ASP A 177 16.04 11.33 12.39
N SER A 178 16.68 10.25 11.92
CA SER A 178 18.10 9.96 12.14
C SER A 178 18.73 9.35 10.88
N PRO A 179 19.35 10.17 9.99
CA PRO A 179 19.90 9.71 8.72
C PRO A 179 20.94 8.57 8.83
N SER A 180 21.64 8.45 9.96
CA SER A 180 22.58 7.35 10.22
C SER A 180 21.90 5.97 10.27
N MET A 181 20.61 5.93 10.61
CA MET A 181 19.81 4.70 10.63
C MET A 181 19.63 4.09 9.23
N ARG A 182 19.74 4.89 8.17
CA ARG A 182 19.67 4.37 6.79
C ARG A 182 20.81 3.42 6.49
N ILE A 183 22.03 3.73 6.93
CA ILE A 183 23.19 2.86 6.73
C ILE A 183 22.95 1.53 7.44
N GLN A 184 22.46 1.58 8.67
CA GLN A 184 22.13 0.38 9.43
C GLN A 184 21.00 -0.42 8.76
N GLY A 185 19.99 0.24 8.21
CA GLY A 185 18.92 -0.39 7.44
C GLY A 185 19.47 -1.19 6.26
N ILE A 186 20.41 -0.62 5.50
CA ILE A 186 21.09 -1.29 4.37
C ILE A 186 21.88 -2.51 4.85
N ASP A 187 22.61 -2.41 5.95
CA ASP A 187 23.40 -3.52 6.47
C ASP A 187 22.51 -4.67 6.96
N HIS A 188 21.41 -4.35 7.63
CA HIS A 188 20.42 -5.36 8.02
C HIS A 188 19.73 -5.98 6.80
N MET A 189 19.38 -5.20 5.76
CA MET A 189 18.81 -5.73 4.52
C MET A 189 19.75 -6.75 3.87
N ARG A 190 21.04 -6.42 3.70
CA ARG A 190 22.05 -7.32 3.13
C ARG A 190 22.18 -8.60 3.94
N THR A 191 22.21 -8.47 5.27
CA THR A 191 22.30 -9.62 6.19
C THR A 191 21.07 -10.50 6.07
N SER A 192 19.86 -9.91 5.99
CA SER A 192 18.61 -10.63 5.81
C SER A 192 18.59 -11.42 4.49
N VAL A 193 18.94 -10.77 3.38
CA VAL A 193 18.96 -11.41 2.05
C VAL A 193 19.97 -12.57 2.04
N HIS A 194 21.16 -12.39 2.60
CA HIS A 194 22.16 -13.45 2.70
C HIS A 194 21.67 -14.62 3.57
N ALA A 195 21.08 -14.34 4.72
CA ALA A 195 20.52 -15.36 5.60
C ALA A 195 19.35 -16.10 4.96
N LEU A 196 18.47 -15.38 4.26
CA LEU A 196 17.35 -15.99 3.51
C LEU A 196 17.89 -16.95 2.44
N ALA A 197 18.83 -16.50 1.61
CA ALA A 197 19.40 -17.31 0.52
C ALA A 197 20.08 -18.58 1.04
N SER A 198 20.79 -18.49 2.17
CA SER A 198 21.55 -19.62 2.73
C SER A 198 20.67 -20.63 3.49
N SER A 199 19.49 -20.24 3.97
CA SER A 199 18.65 -21.09 4.82
C SER A 199 17.28 -21.45 4.22
N LEU A 200 16.98 -20.99 3.02
CA LEU A 200 15.64 -21.09 2.40
C LEU A 200 15.10 -22.54 2.34
N GLU A 201 15.95 -23.51 2.09
CA GLU A 201 15.55 -24.93 1.98
C GLU A 201 15.12 -25.52 3.32
N ASN A 202 15.70 -25.03 4.42
CA ASN A 202 15.45 -25.54 5.78
C ASN A 202 14.56 -24.61 6.61
N MET A 203 14.16 -23.47 6.03
CA MET A 203 13.35 -22.46 6.72
C MET A 203 11.87 -22.84 6.67
N ARG A 204 11.13 -22.50 7.72
CA ARG A 204 9.66 -22.54 7.70
C ARG A 204 9.14 -21.63 6.57
N VAL A 205 8.19 -22.13 5.80
CA VAL A 205 7.66 -21.39 4.63
C VAL A 205 7.00 -20.08 5.03
N ASP A 206 6.28 -20.03 6.15
CA ASP A 206 5.67 -18.80 6.68
C ASP A 206 6.73 -17.76 7.09
N ALA A 207 7.85 -18.18 7.68
CA ALA A 207 8.95 -17.28 7.98
C ALA A 207 9.65 -16.77 6.71
N ALA A 208 9.80 -17.61 5.69
CA ALA A 208 10.36 -17.20 4.40
C ALA A 208 9.46 -16.18 3.68
N ILE A 209 8.14 -16.42 3.63
CA ILE A 209 7.17 -15.47 3.07
C ILE A 209 7.21 -14.15 3.84
N SER A 210 7.16 -14.22 5.18
CA SER A 210 7.24 -13.02 6.04
C SER A 210 8.51 -12.21 5.78
N THR A 211 9.68 -12.88 5.70
CA THR A 211 10.96 -12.24 5.41
C THR A 211 10.93 -11.51 4.07
N THR A 212 10.40 -12.16 3.05
CA THR A 212 10.35 -11.63 1.69
C THR A 212 9.42 -10.41 1.59
N LEU A 213 8.24 -10.46 2.22
CA LEU A 213 7.30 -9.34 2.25
C LEU A 213 7.87 -8.15 3.05
N VAL A 214 8.52 -8.41 4.19
CA VAL A 214 9.19 -7.36 4.97
C VAL A 214 10.33 -6.72 4.18
N LEU A 215 11.09 -7.50 3.40
CA LEU A 215 12.13 -6.96 2.52
C LEU A 215 11.54 -6.08 1.41
N ALA A 216 10.37 -6.43 0.86
CA ALA A 216 9.68 -5.58 -0.11
C ALA A 216 9.28 -4.21 0.49
N PHE A 217 8.75 -4.19 1.73
CA PHE A 217 8.51 -2.94 2.45
C PHE A 217 9.82 -2.18 2.72
N SER A 218 10.86 -2.88 3.15
CA SER A 218 12.16 -2.26 3.44
C SER A 218 12.74 -1.55 2.21
N GLU A 219 12.68 -2.19 1.05
CA GLU A 219 13.16 -1.62 -0.21
C GLU A 219 12.34 -0.39 -0.61
N SER A 220 11.01 -0.46 -0.54
CA SER A 220 10.15 0.68 -0.87
C SER A 220 10.29 1.85 0.10
N TRP A 221 10.68 1.61 1.34
CA TRP A 221 10.91 2.67 2.33
C TRP A 221 12.30 3.32 2.22
N ASP A 222 13.32 2.58 1.77
CA ASP A 222 14.65 3.14 1.44
C ASP A 222 14.64 3.89 0.11
N GLN A 223 14.12 3.23 -0.92
CA GLN A 223 14.02 3.75 -2.28
C GLN A 223 12.56 4.13 -2.56
N HIS A 224 12.16 5.33 -2.19
CA HIS A 224 10.75 5.79 -2.23
C HIS A 224 10.06 5.69 -3.59
N ILE A 225 10.78 5.32 -4.64
CA ILE A 225 10.29 5.06 -6.00
C ILE A 225 10.25 3.56 -6.34
N SER A 226 10.86 2.69 -5.52
CA SER A 226 10.80 1.24 -5.72
C SER A 226 9.51 0.67 -5.17
N THR A 227 8.92 -0.27 -5.92
CA THR A 227 7.74 -1.04 -5.48
C THR A 227 8.12 -2.32 -4.73
N GLY A 228 9.41 -2.68 -4.66
CA GLY A 228 9.85 -3.97 -4.13
C GLY A 228 9.38 -5.16 -4.98
N ILE A 229 9.11 -4.96 -6.26
CA ILE A 229 8.46 -5.94 -7.15
C ILE A 229 9.19 -7.29 -7.20
N ASN A 230 10.51 -7.29 -7.12
CA ASN A 230 11.30 -8.53 -7.14
C ASN A 230 11.05 -9.38 -5.88
N HIS A 231 10.91 -8.75 -4.72
CA HIS A 231 10.54 -9.42 -3.49
C HIS A 231 9.08 -9.89 -3.53
N ILE A 232 8.17 -9.11 -4.11
CA ILE A 232 6.76 -9.48 -4.28
C ILE A 232 6.64 -10.73 -5.17
N LYS A 233 7.36 -10.79 -6.30
CA LYS A 233 7.43 -11.98 -7.17
C LYS A 233 8.03 -13.18 -6.47
N GLY A 234 9.08 -12.99 -5.68
CA GLY A 234 9.67 -14.05 -4.86
C GLY A 234 8.69 -14.57 -3.79
N ALA A 235 7.96 -13.69 -3.12
CA ALA A 235 6.92 -14.08 -2.16
C ALA A 235 5.81 -14.91 -2.81
N LYS A 236 5.41 -14.61 -4.06
CA LYS A 236 4.43 -15.38 -4.82
C LYS A 236 4.80 -16.86 -4.95
N ILE A 237 6.06 -17.13 -5.31
CA ILE A 237 6.56 -18.51 -5.44
C ILE A 237 6.42 -19.28 -4.12
N LEU A 238 6.73 -18.61 -3.01
CA LEU A 238 6.63 -19.21 -1.67
C LEU A 238 5.17 -19.41 -1.25
N ILE A 239 4.29 -18.46 -1.57
CA ILE A 239 2.85 -18.53 -1.30
C ILE A 239 2.23 -19.68 -2.09
N ASP A 240 2.55 -19.84 -3.36
CA ASP A 240 2.04 -20.96 -4.18
C ASP A 240 2.41 -22.31 -3.54
N ARG A 241 3.67 -22.45 -3.10
CA ARG A 241 4.11 -23.66 -2.38
C ARG A 241 3.32 -23.87 -1.09
N ALA A 242 3.06 -22.80 -0.32
CA ALA A 242 2.29 -22.88 0.91
C ALA A 242 0.82 -23.27 0.65
N LEU A 243 0.19 -22.71 -0.38
CA LEU A 243 -1.20 -23.00 -0.76
C LEU A 243 -1.34 -24.43 -1.31
N VAL A 244 -0.42 -24.89 -2.15
CA VAL A 244 -0.41 -26.30 -2.60
C VAL A 244 -0.33 -27.25 -1.41
N ARG A 245 0.52 -26.94 -0.42
CA ARG A 245 0.62 -27.75 0.80
C ARG A 245 -0.66 -27.65 1.65
N HIS A 246 -1.25 -26.47 1.79
CA HIS A 246 -2.51 -26.27 2.51
C HIS A 246 -3.66 -27.07 1.88
N ASN A 247 -3.74 -27.13 0.55
CA ASN A 247 -4.75 -27.91 -0.18
C ASN A 247 -4.57 -29.42 0.01
N GLN A 248 -3.34 -29.90 0.24
CA GLN A 248 -3.08 -31.31 0.53
C GLN A 248 -3.33 -31.66 2.00
N VAL A 249 -2.87 -30.82 2.91
CA VAL A 249 -3.00 -30.95 4.36
C VAL A 249 -3.45 -29.61 4.92
N PRO A 250 -4.74 -29.45 5.23
CA PRO A 250 -5.27 -28.20 5.71
C PRO A 250 -4.56 -27.71 6.97
N VAL A 251 -4.01 -26.50 6.88
CA VAL A 251 -3.43 -25.76 8.01
C VAL A 251 -4.59 -25.14 8.78
N LEU A 252 -4.59 -25.21 10.10
CA LEU A 252 -5.67 -24.74 10.97
C LEU A 252 -5.16 -23.78 12.05
N GLY A 253 -6.08 -23.09 12.70
CA GLY A 253 -5.79 -22.22 13.86
C GLY A 253 -4.85 -21.07 13.52
N GLU A 254 -3.88 -20.81 14.38
CA GLU A 254 -2.94 -19.70 14.25
C GLU A 254 -2.11 -19.74 12.95
N ASP A 255 -1.69 -20.94 12.56
CA ASP A 255 -0.90 -21.11 11.32
C ASP A 255 -1.75 -20.77 10.07
N PHE A 256 -3.06 -21.05 10.08
CA PHE A 256 -3.97 -20.62 9.01
C PHE A 256 -4.17 -19.09 9.04
N ASN A 257 -4.38 -18.51 10.20
CA ASN A 257 -4.52 -17.05 10.34
C ASN A 257 -3.27 -16.34 9.84
N ARG A 258 -2.08 -16.90 10.10
CA ARG A 258 -0.81 -16.38 9.60
C ARG A 258 -0.71 -16.50 8.08
N LEU A 259 -1.03 -17.68 7.51
CA LEU A 259 -1.02 -17.88 6.06
C LEU A 259 -1.99 -16.90 5.37
N LYS A 260 -3.22 -16.77 5.88
CA LYS A 260 -4.22 -15.83 5.38
C LYS A 260 -3.70 -14.39 5.41
N PHE A 261 -3.14 -13.96 6.53
CA PHE A 261 -2.55 -12.63 6.68
C PHE A 261 -1.43 -12.38 5.66
N LEU A 262 -0.51 -13.33 5.48
CA LEU A 262 0.59 -13.20 4.54
C LEU A 262 0.13 -13.16 3.08
N CYS A 263 -0.86 -13.97 2.73
CA CYS A 263 -1.48 -13.95 1.42
C CYS A 263 -2.19 -12.62 1.14
N ASN A 264 -2.96 -12.11 2.09
CA ASN A 264 -3.63 -10.80 1.98
C ASN A 264 -2.60 -9.65 1.85
N THR A 265 -1.53 -9.70 2.64
CA THR A 265 -0.43 -8.72 2.53
C THR A 265 0.19 -8.76 1.14
N TRP A 266 0.42 -9.95 0.60
CA TRP A 266 0.94 -10.10 -0.76
C TRP A 266 -0.05 -9.57 -1.82
N ILE A 267 -1.35 -9.91 -1.72
CA ILE A 267 -2.38 -9.37 -2.64
C ILE A 267 -2.36 -7.84 -2.63
N TYR A 268 -2.35 -7.23 -1.43
CA TYR A 268 -2.28 -5.77 -1.31
C TYR A 268 -1.06 -5.21 -2.03
N MET A 269 0.13 -5.74 -1.73
CA MET A 269 1.39 -5.23 -2.30
C MET A 269 1.45 -5.42 -3.82
N ASP A 270 1.05 -6.61 -4.33
CA ASP A 270 1.04 -6.91 -5.75
C ASP A 270 0.06 -5.99 -6.51
N VAL A 271 -1.16 -5.83 -5.99
CA VAL A 271 -2.17 -4.96 -6.61
C VAL A 271 -1.74 -3.49 -6.63
N ILE A 272 -1.21 -2.97 -5.51
CA ILE A 272 -0.73 -1.58 -5.45
C ILE A 272 0.47 -1.37 -6.39
N ALA A 273 1.42 -2.31 -6.43
CA ALA A 273 2.55 -2.23 -7.34
C ALA A 273 2.10 -2.22 -8.82
N ARG A 274 1.06 -2.96 -9.17
CA ARG A 274 0.50 -3.00 -10.54
C ARG A 274 -0.08 -1.67 -11.01
N LEU A 275 -0.52 -0.79 -10.11
CA LEU A 275 -1.06 0.53 -10.48
C LEU A 275 -0.02 1.44 -11.15
N THR A 276 1.26 1.28 -10.83
CA THR A 276 2.35 2.11 -11.37
C THR A 276 3.33 1.34 -12.25
N SER A 277 3.33 -0.01 -12.18
CA SER A 277 4.28 -0.86 -12.89
C SER A 277 4.07 -0.81 -14.40
N THR A 278 5.19 -0.93 -15.13
CA THR A 278 5.22 -1.17 -16.59
C THR A 278 5.44 -2.64 -16.95
N ASP A 279 5.49 -3.53 -15.96
CA ASP A 279 5.71 -4.96 -16.13
C ASP A 279 4.68 -5.57 -17.10
N GLU A 280 5.11 -6.55 -17.89
CA GLU A 280 4.27 -7.22 -18.88
C GLU A 280 3.42 -8.35 -18.28
N ASP A 281 3.65 -8.72 -17.02
CA ASP A 281 2.86 -9.75 -16.34
C ASP A 281 1.38 -9.35 -16.23
N GLU A 282 0.52 -9.97 -17.02
CA GLU A 282 -0.93 -9.80 -17.02
C GLU A 282 -1.65 -10.89 -16.19
N SER A 283 -0.91 -11.72 -15.43
CA SER A 283 -1.52 -12.76 -14.59
C SER A 283 -2.49 -12.15 -13.57
N ASN A 284 -3.55 -12.89 -13.28
CA ASN A 284 -4.48 -12.57 -12.20
C ASN A 284 -4.24 -13.53 -11.01
N ASP A 285 -2.99 -13.76 -10.65
CA ASP A 285 -2.61 -14.67 -9.56
C ASP A 285 -3.22 -14.27 -8.21
N PHE A 286 -3.49 -12.99 -8.02
CA PHE A 286 -4.19 -12.49 -6.83
C PHE A 286 -5.62 -13.06 -6.71
N ASP A 287 -6.32 -13.35 -7.83
CA ASP A 287 -7.62 -14.04 -7.81
C ASP A 287 -7.46 -15.46 -7.27
N LEU A 288 -6.47 -16.22 -7.78
CA LEU A 288 -6.21 -17.60 -7.35
C LEU A 288 -5.83 -17.69 -5.88
N VAL A 289 -5.00 -16.75 -5.41
CA VAL A 289 -4.60 -16.68 -3.99
C VAL A 289 -5.80 -16.33 -3.11
N SER A 290 -6.60 -15.34 -3.52
CA SER A 290 -7.82 -14.93 -2.81
C SER A 290 -8.81 -16.10 -2.71
N ASP A 291 -9.10 -16.77 -3.83
CA ASP A 291 -10.03 -17.90 -3.87
C ASP A 291 -9.56 -19.05 -2.97
N SER A 292 -8.24 -19.32 -2.92
CA SER A 292 -7.69 -20.38 -2.07
C SER A 292 -7.86 -20.12 -0.58
N ILE A 293 -7.90 -18.86 -0.15
CA ILE A 293 -8.04 -18.48 1.26
C ILE A 293 -9.51 -18.38 1.68
N TYR A 294 -10.37 -17.92 0.76
CA TYR A 294 -11.78 -17.63 1.03
C TYR A 294 -12.73 -18.70 0.45
N MET A 295 -12.24 -19.93 0.21
CA MET A 295 -12.97 -21.05 -0.45
C MET A 295 -14.36 -21.36 0.12
N ASN A 296 -14.72 -20.88 1.30
CA ASN A 296 -16.02 -21.15 1.93
C ASN A 296 -17.01 -19.98 1.85
N GLY A 297 -16.73 -18.92 1.08
CA GLY A 297 -17.61 -17.77 0.98
C GLY A 297 -17.86 -17.04 2.30
N GLN A 298 -17.08 -17.32 3.34
CA GLN A 298 -17.13 -16.60 4.60
C GLN A 298 -16.55 -15.21 4.36
N SER A 299 -17.42 -14.22 4.32
CA SER A 299 -17.03 -12.83 4.45
C SER A 299 -16.33 -12.67 5.80
N ASP A 300 -15.11 -12.15 5.78
CA ASP A 300 -14.39 -11.84 7.00
C ASP A 300 -15.12 -10.69 7.71
N SER A 301 -15.57 -10.92 8.95
CA SER A 301 -16.13 -9.87 9.78
C SER A 301 -15.06 -8.95 10.36
N GLN A 302 -13.80 -9.36 10.29
CA GLN A 302 -12.67 -8.60 10.81
C GLN A 302 -12.00 -7.76 9.73
N LEU A 303 -11.52 -6.58 10.13
CA LEU A 303 -10.73 -5.73 9.25
C LEU A 303 -9.39 -6.39 8.91
N ASP A 304 -9.05 -6.39 7.62
CA ASP A 304 -7.69 -6.73 7.18
C ASP A 304 -6.73 -5.58 7.52
N PRO A 305 -5.48 -5.86 7.93
CA PRO A 305 -4.50 -4.83 8.30
C PRO A 305 -4.19 -3.77 7.25
N LEU A 306 -4.28 -4.12 5.96
CA LEU A 306 -3.93 -3.22 4.85
C LEU A 306 -5.12 -2.92 3.94
N MET A 307 -6.02 -3.88 3.74
CA MET A 307 -7.18 -3.72 2.87
C MET A 307 -8.44 -3.27 3.64
N GLY A 308 -8.40 -3.29 4.98
CA GLY A 308 -9.59 -2.99 5.80
C GLY A 308 -10.75 -3.93 5.47
N CYS A 309 -11.91 -3.39 5.16
CA CYS A 309 -13.08 -4.16 4.71
C CYS A 309 -13.12 -4.41 3.20
N ALA A 310 -12.08 -4.01 2.45
CA ALA A 310 -12.05 -4.05 0.99
C ALA A 310 -11.36 -5.31 0.42
N THR A 311 -11.21 -6.39 1.18
CA THR A 311 -10.49 -7.61 0.75
C THR A 311 -11.01 -8.17 -0.59
N SER A 312 -12.32 -8.16 -0.82
CA SER A 312 -12.95 -8.60 -2.07
C SER A 312 -12.89 -7.55 -3.20
N LEU A 313 -12.58 -6.28 -2.89
CA LEU A 313 -12.41 -5.22 -3.89
C LEU A 313 -11.01 -5.27 -4.52
N PHE A 314 -9.99 -5.64 -3.76
CA PHE A 314 -8.60 -5.62 -4.24
C PHE A 314 -8.35 -6.47 -5.49
N PRO A 315 -8.89 -7.70 -5.63
CA PRO A 315 -8.82 -8.45 -6.89
C PRO A 315 -9.40 -7.70 -8.09
N ILE A 316 -10.50 -6.94 -7.89
CA ILE A 316 -11.08 -6.12 -8.97
C ILE A 316 -10.14 -4.98 -9.34
N ILE A 317 -9.54 -4.30 -8.35
CA ILE A 317 -8.52 -3.25 -8.57
C ILE A 317 -7.33 -3.82 -9.37
N GLY A 318 -6.87 -5.02 -9.03
CA GLY A 318 -5.79 -5.71 -9.73
C GLY A 318 -6.11 -5.96 -11.21
N ARG A 319 -7.33 -6.44 -11.51
CA ARG A 319 -7.78 -6.63 -12.90
C ARG A 319 -7.88 -5.31 -13.66
N VAL A 320 -8.32 -4.22 -13.02
CA VAL A 320 -8.32 -2.89 -13.63
C VAL A 320 -6.89 -2.43 -13.90
N ALA A 321 -5.96 -2.59 -12.95
CA ALA A 321 -4.55 -2.24 -13.13
C ALA A 321 -3.92 -3.01 -14.31
N ASN A 322 -4.23 -4.31 -14.47
CA ASN A 322 -3.79 -5.09 -15.63
C ASN A 322 -4.34 -4.53 -16.95
N LEU A 323 -5.64 -4.18 -16.98
CA LEU A 323 -6.25 -3.57 -18.16
C LEU A 323 -5.60 -2.22 -18.49
N VAL A 324 -5.36 -1.37 -17.50
CA VAL A 324 -4.70 -0.06 -17.69
C VAL A 324 -3.29 -0.23 -18.24
N ARG A 325 -2.49 -1.17 -17.69
CA ARG A 325 -1.15 -1.49 -18.23
C ARG A 325 -1.20 -1.92 -19.70
N LYS A 326 -2.20 -2.74 -20.06
CA LYS A 326 -2.43 -3.14 -21.45
C LYS A 326 -2.79 -1.93 -22.33
N VAL A 327 -3.71 -1.08 -21.88
CA VAL A 327 -4.08 0.17 -22.57
C VAL A 327 -2.86 1.06 -22.81
N ARG A 328 -1.98 1.23 -21.83
CA ARG A 328 -0.76 2.05 -21.94
C ARG A 328 0.22 1.56 -23.00
N ARG A 329 0.19 0.26 -23.34
CA ARG A 329 1.04 -0.36 -24.38
C ARG A 329 0.41 -0.37 -25.77
N THR A 330 -0.86 -0.03 -25.91
CA THR A 330 -1.57 -0.03 -27.19
C THR A 330 -1.81 1.39 -27.68
N ASP A 331 -1.81 1.62 -28.99
CA ASP A 331 -2.08 2.94 -29.56
C ASP A 331 -3.55 3.35 -29.39
N SER A 332 -4.47 2.39 -29.50
CA SER A 332 -5.91 2.62 -29.41
C SER A 332 -6.61 1.50 -28.65
N ASN A 333 -7.79 1.80 -28.09
CA ASN A 333 -8.60 0.83 -27.37
C ASN A 333 -9.37 -0.07 -28.35
N SER A 334 -9.05 -1.36 -28.35
CA SER A 334 -9.77 -2.35 -29.16
C SER A 334 -11.17 -2.61 -28.58
N PRO A 335 -12.14 -3.11 -29.37
CA PRO A 335 -13.46 -3.52 -28.85
C PRO A 335 -13.39 -4.52 -27.69
N THR A 336 -12.35 -5.35 -27.65
CA THR A 336 -12.12 -6.27 -26.54
C THR A 336 -11.73 -5.55 -25.26
N ILE A 337 -10.86 -4.52 -25.35
CA ILE A 337 -10.49 -3.66 -24.20
C ILE A 337 -11.72 -2.93 -23.67
N ILE A 338 -12.53 -2.35 -24.56
CA ILE A 338 -13.76 -1.65 -24.19
C ILE A 338 -14.75 -2.60 -23.50
N SER A 339 -14.96 -3.81 -24.03
CA SER A 339 -15.83 -4.83 -23.42
C SER A 339 -15.33 -5.26 -22.03
N GLN A 340 -14.02 -5.48 -21.88
CA GLN A 340 -13.41 -5.78 -20.57
C GLN A 340 -13.59 -4.63 -19.58
N ALA A 341 -13.41 -3.38 -20.04
CA ALA A 341 -13.61 -2.19 -19.22
C ALA A 341 -15.07 -2.06 -18.74
N MET A 342 -16.06 -2.33 -19.62
CA MET A 342 -17.47 -2.34 -19.25
C MET A 342 -17.79 -3.39 -18.18
N THR A 343 -17.22 -4.59 -18.30
CA THR A 343 -17.40 -5.67 -17.32
C THR A 343 -16.78 -5.29 -15.97
N LEU A 344 -15.57 -4.75 -15.97
CA LEU A 344 -14.89 -4.32 -14.74
C LEU A 344 -15.61 -3.13 -14.07
N LYS A 345 -16.13 -2.19 -14.88
CA LYS A 345 -16.95 -1.09 -14.37
C LYS A 345 -18.18 -1.60 -13.64
N SER A 346 -18.92 -2.55 -14.24
CA SER A 346 -20.09 -3.15 -13.58
C SER A 346 -19.69 -3.84 -12.28
N GLN A 347 -18.61 -4.62 -12.27
CA GLN A 347 -18.12 -5.27 -11.05
C GLN A 347 -17.76 -4.27 -9.95
N LEU A 348 -17.18 -3.12 -10.32
CA LEU A 348 -16.87 -2.05 -9.36
C LEU A 348 -18.15 -1.39 -8.84
N GLU A 349 -19.13 -1.09 -9.70
CA GLU A 349 -20.38 -0.45 -9.30
C GLU A 349 -21.27 -1.35 -8.44
N ASP A 350 -21.26 -2.66 -8.71
CA ASP A 350 -22.02 -3.66 -7.96
C ASP A 350 -21.35 -4.07 -6.63
N TRP A 351 -20.05 -3.72 -6.44
CA TRP A 351 -19.34 -4.07 -5.22
C TRP A 351 -19.87 -3.29 -4.03
N THR A 352 -20.11 -4.01 -2.94
CA THR A 352 -20.52 -3.45 -1.65
C THR A 352 -19.64 -3.99 -0.51
N PRO A 353 -19.35 -3.19 0.52
CA PRO A 353 -18.62 -3.65 1.69
C PRO A 353 -19.41 -4.73 2.46
N PRO A 354 -18.76 -5.53 3.32
CA PRO A 354 -19.44 -6.49 4.18
C PRO A 354 -20.55 -5.85 5.01
N ALA A 355 -21.68 -6.57 5.18
CA ALA A 355 -22.83 -6.06 5.93
C ALA A 355 -22.56 -5.90 7.45
N PHE A 356 -21.61 -6.64 7.97
CA PHE A 356 -21.18 -6.59 9.37
C PHE A 356 -19.65 -6.58 9.45
N ILE A 357 -19.11 -5.69 10.26
CA ILE A 357 -17.69 -5.56 10.57
C ILE A 357 -17.57 -5.48 12.08
N GLU A 358 -16.72 -6.32 12.66
CA GLU A 358 -16.42 -6.31 14.10
C GLU A 358 -15.67 -5.02 14.47
N ASP A 359 -16.03 -4.44 15.61
CA ASP A 359 -15.30 -3.27 16.14
C ASP A 359 -13.89 -3.70 16.57
N PRO A 360 -12.84 -3.01 16.06
CA PRO A 360 -11.47 -3.30 16.47
C PRO A 360 -11.21 -2.86 17.92
N GLU A 361 -10.17 -3.46 18.54
CA GLU A 361 -9.68 -3.06 19.87
C GLU A 361 -9.15 -1.61 19.90
N ASP A 362 -8.59 -1.14 18.77
CA ASP A 362 -8.04 0.21 18.65
C ASP A 362 -9.16 1.24 18.43
N GLU A 363 -9.43 2.06 19.44
CA GLU A 363 -10.46 3.12 19.41
C GLU A 363 -10.23 4.16 18.29
N THR A 364 -9.01 4.26 17.73
CA THR A 364 -8.70 5.18 16.63
C THR A 364 -9.10 4.62 15.27
N THR A 365 -9.49 3.35 15.20
CA THR A 365 -9.98 2.67 14.00
C THR A 365 -11.46 2.37 14.15
N SER A 366 -12.28 2.82 13.21
CA SER A 366 -13.69 2.48 13.20
C SER A 366 -14.06 1.71 11.92
N PRO A 367 -15.03 0.77 11.98
CA PRO A 367 -15.60 0.14 10.79
C PRO A 367 -16.09 1.15 9.76
N HIS A 368 -16.67 2.27 10.21
CA HIS A 368 -17.13 3.35 9.35
C HIS A 368 -15.97 3.99 8.55
N ASP A 369 -14.82 4.26 9.19
CA ASP A 369 -13.65 4.82 8.50
C ASP A 369 -13.11 3.85 7.45
N SER A 370 -13.14 2.54 7.74
CA SER A 370 -12.77 1.50 6.78
C SER A 370 -13.73 1.44 5.60
N MET A 371 -15.05 1.56 5.82
CA MET A 371 -16.03 1.61 4.74
C MET A 371 -15.85 2.86 3.85
N LYS A 372 -15.57 4.03 4.44
CA LYS A 372 -15.26 5.26 3.72
C LYS A 372 -14.00 5.13 2.89
N THR A 373 -12.97 4.53 3.46
CA THR A 373 -11.73 4.22 2.74
C THR A 373 -11.97 3.26 1.58
N ALA A 374 -12.75 2.20 1.76
CA ALA A 374 -13.10 1.26 0.70
C ALA A 374 -13.90 1.93 -0.44
N ALA A 375 -14.87 2.81 -0.10
CA ALA A 375 -15.59 3.61 -1.09
C ALA A 375 -14.64 4.55 -1.88
N ALA A 376 -13.66 5.17 -1.20
CA ALA A 376 -12.64 5.97 -1.87
C ALA A 376 -11.81 5.15 -2.86
N TYR A 377 -11.41 3.91 -2.50
CA TYR A 377 -10.73 2.98 -3.41
C TYR A 377 -11.60 2.58 -4.61
N GLN A 378 -12.88 2.30 -4.38
CA GLN A 378 -13.85 1.99 -5.45
C GLN A 378 -13.95 3.12 -6.46
N TYR A 379 -14.19 4.37 -5.99
CA TYR A 379 -14.26 5.54 -6.88
C TYR A 379 -12.92 5.87 -7.55
N ALA A 380 -11.78 5.70 -6.85
CA ALA A 380 -10.46 5.90 -7.43
C ALA A 380 -10.18 4.91 -8.57
N THR A 381 -10.64 3.68 -8.41
CA THR A 381 -10.50 2.66 -9.45
C THR A 381 -11.44 2.91 -10.64
N LEU A 382 -12.66 3.41 -10.39
CA LEU A 382 -13.56 3.87 -11.46
C LEU A 382 -12.96 5.07 -12.22
N LEU A 383 -12.35 6.02 -11.52
CA LEU A 383 -11.64 7.16 -12.13
C LEU A 383 -10.48 6.66 -13.00
N TYR A 384 -9.67 5.75 -12.48
CA TYR A 384 -8.51 5.19 -13.19
C TYR A 384 -8.94 4.43 -14.46
N LEU A 385 -10.03 3.66 -14.37
CA LEU A 385 -10.63 2.97 -15.50
C LEU A 385 -11.19 3.94 -16.56
N HIS A 386 -11.88 4.99 -16.14
CA HIS A 386 -12.37 6.05 -17.01
C HIS A 386 -11.23 6.76 -17.77
N GLN A 387 -10.14 7.07 -17.08
CA GLN A 387 -8.96 7.70 -17.68
C GLN A 387 -8.19 6.76 -18.63
N ALA A 388 -8.35 5.45 -18.48
CA ALA A 388 -7.75 4.47 -19.39
C ALA A 388 -8.63 4.20 -20.63
N VAL A 389 -9.93 4.10 -20.44
CA VAL A 389 -10.91 3.75 -21.49
C VAL A 389 -12.06 4.77 -21.46
N PRO A 390 -11.84 6.00 -21.94
CA PRO A 390 -12.86 7.05 -21.90
C PRO A 390 -14.07 6.75 -22.78
N GLU A 391 -14.00 5.74 -23.65
CA GLU A 391 -15.11 5.32 -24.53
C GLU A 391 -16.26 4.66 -23.76
N ILE A 392 -16.04 4.22 -22.50
CA ILE A 392 -17.12 3.66 -21.68
C ILE A 392 -17.94 4.79 -21.03
N PRO A 393 -19.27 4.67 -20.97
CA PRO A 393 -20.10 5.65 -20.27
C PRO A 393 -19.75 5.66 -18.77
N SER A 394 -19.28 6.80 -18.28
CA SER A 394 -18.92 6.99 -16.87
C SER A 394 -19.11 8.44 -16.43
N LEU A 395 -18.99 8.68 -15.12
CA LEU A 395 -18.99 10.04 -14.59
C LEU A 395 -17.70 10.76 -15.02
N PRO A 396 -17.73 12.09 -15.23
CA PRO A 396 -16.55 12.88 -15.52
C PRO A 396 -15.48 12.74 -14.42
N SER A 397 -14.19 12.85 -14.81
CA SER A 397 -13.05 12.75 -13.88
C SER A 397 -13.19 13.67 -12.66
N ALA A 398 -13.59 14.93 -12.86
CA ALA A 398 -13.78 15.90 -11.78
C ALA A 398 -14.85 15.46 -10.76
N VAL A 399 -15.95 14.85 -11.24
CA VAL A 399 -17.02 14.35 -10.36
C VAL A 399 -16.54 13.14 -9.55
N LEU A 400 -15.85 12.21 -10.19
CA LEU A 400 -15.27 11.05 -9.50
C LEU A 400 -14.23 11.49 -8.46
N ALA A 401 -13.33 12.41 -8.83
CA ALA A 401 -12.34 12.96 -7.91
C ALA A 401 -12.99 13.63 -6.69
N LYS A 402 -14.04 14.42 -6.91
CA LYS A 402 -14.76 15.06 -5.78
C LYS A 402 -15.41 14.03 -4.86
N LYS A 403 -16.01 12.98 -5.41
CA LYS A 403 -16.55 11.86 -4.60
C LYS A 403 -15.45 11.21 -3.74
N ILE A 404 -14.29 10.93 -4.31
CA ILE A 404 -13.15 10.36 -3.58
C ILE A 404 -12.74 11.28 -2.43
N LEU A 405 -12.54 12.58 -2.71
CA LEU A 405 -12.13 13.55 -1.69
C LEU A 405 -13.18 13.68 -0.57
N CYS A 406 -14.48 13.65 -0.90
CA CYS A 406 -15.55 13.65 0.09
C CYS A 406 -15.47 12.42 1.01
N GLU A 407 -15.27 11.20 0.46
CA GLU A 407 -15.12 9.99 1.28
C GLU A 407 -13.88 10.06 2.18
N LEU A 408 -12.74 10.52 1.64
CA LEU A 408 -11.51 10.70 2.41
C LEU A 408 -11.64 11.78 3.51
N ALA A 409 -12.42 12.84 3.27
CA ALA A 409 -12.64 13.92 4.22
C ALA A 409 -13.48 13.47 5.43
N LEU A 410 -14.34 12.46 5.25
CA LEU A 410 -15.13 11.87 6.34
C LEU A 410 -14.27 11.05 7.32
N VAL A 411 -13.07 10.61 6.88
CA VAL A 411 -12.13 9.90 7.74
C VAL A 411 -11.23 10.90 8.48
N LYS A 412 -11.27 10.85 9.80
CA LYS A 412 -10.46 11.76 10.64
C LYS A 412 -8.95 11.55 10.38
N PRO A 413 -8.12 12.61 10.41
CA PRO A 413 -6.67 12.48 10.28
C PRO A 413 -6.02 11.56 11.33
N THR A 414 -6.66 11.45 12.50
CA THR A 414 -6.21 10.57 13.60
C THR A 414 -6.57 9.10 13.38
N SER A 415 -7.48 8.79 12.45
CA SER A 415 -7.86 7.42 12.13
C SER A 415 -6.69 6.64 11.51
N ARG A 416 -6.52 5.38 11.90
CA ARG A 416 -5.48 4.53 11.30
C ARG A 416 -5.76 4.17 9.84
N SER A 417 -7.01 4.22 9.40
CA SER A 417 -7.35 4.01 7.99
C SER A 417 -6.62 4.97 7.05
N THR A 418 -6.12 6.13 7.56
CA THR A 418 -5.34 7.09 6.75
C THR A 418 -4.04 6.51 6.19
N ILE A 419 -3.47 5.45 6.78
CA ILE A 419 -2.21 4.85 6.28
C ILE A 419 -2.35 4.26 4.88
N VAL A 420 -3.55 3.88 4.49
CA VAL A 420 -3.83 3.30 3.16
C VAL A 420 -4.49 4.28 2.19
N HIS A 421 -4.53 5.59 2.51
CA HIS A 421 -5.14 6.61 1.64
C HIS A 421 -4.27 7.05 0.45
N ILE A 422 -3.03 6.53 0.32
CA ILE A 422 -2.06 7.01 -0.69
C ILE A 422 -2.63 6.95 -2.10
N TYR A 423 -3.13 5.78 -2.54
CA TYR A 423 -3.66 5.63 -3.90
C TYR A 423 -4.90 6.49 -4.18
N PRO A 424 -5.97 6.44 -3.37
CA PRO A 424 -7.15 7.25 -3.66
C PRO A 424 -6.87 8.76 -3.57
N LEU A 425 -6.01 9.21 -2.66
CA LEU A 425 -5.62 10.62 -2.56
C LEU A 425 -4.78 11.07 -3.76
N MET A 426 -3.86 10.21 -4.26
CA MET A 426 -3.08 10.47 -5.47
C MET A 426 -3.98 10.61 -6.69
N ALA A 427 -4.87 9.64 -6.90
CA ALA A 427 -5.77 9.63 -8.06
C ALA A 427 -6.68 10.86 -8.08
N ALA A 428 -7.33 11.19 -6.95
CA ALA A 428 -8.24 12.32 -6.86
C ALA A 428 -7.52 13.66 -6.79
N GLY A 429 -6.43 13.74 -6.01
CA GLY A 429 -5.69 15.00 -5.81
C GLY A 429 -5.12 15.57 -7.12
N CYS A 430 -4.71 14.69 -8.04
CA CYS A 430 -4.24 15.13 -9.36
C CYS A 430 -5.34 15.72 -10.27
N GLU A 431 -6.62 15.45 -9.98
CA GLU A 431 -7.76 15.93 -10.77
C GLU A 431 -8.34 17.27 -10.28
N VAL A 432 -7.83 17.77 -9.17
CA VAL A 432 -8.37 18.98 -8.54
C VAL A 432 -7.97 20.24 -9.30
N MET A 433 -8.96 21.09 -9.57
CA MET A 433 -8.77 22.39 -10.24
C MET A 433 -8.86 23.57 -9.25
N ASP A 434 -9.75 23.50 -8.27
CA ASP A 434 -10.02 24.57 -7.34
C ASP A 434 -8.93 24.70 -6.29
N GLN A 435 -8.56 25.93 -5.94
CA GLN A 435 -7.47 26.20 -4.98
C GLN A 435 -7.81 25.68 -3.58
N GLU A 436 -9.05 25.78 -3.15
CA GLU A 436 -9.48 25.29 -1.84
C GLU A 436 -9.30 23.76 -1.72
N ASP A 437 -9.66 23.02 -2.76
CA ASP A 437 -9.46 21.58 -2.81
C ASP A 437 -7.96 21.22 -2.90
N ARG A 438 -7.14 22.00 -3.64
CA ARG A 438 -5.68 21.82 -3.70
C ARG A 438 -5.03 22.02 -2.34
N ASP A 439 -5.45 23.05 -1.60
CA ASP A 439 -4.95 23.34 -0.26
C ASP A 439 -5.30 22.21 0.72
N TRP A 440 -6.53 21.67 0.64
CA TRP A 440 -6.94 20.52 1.43
C TRP A 440 -6.12 19.25 1.10
N VAL A 441 -5.87 18.99 -0.19
CA VAL A 441 -5.03 17.85 -0.63
C VAL A 441 -3.61 17.99 -0.09
N CYS A 442 -3.00 19.17 -0.16
CA CYS A 442 -1.68 19.44 0.43
C CYS A 442 -1.69 19.19 1.95
N GLU A 443 -2.68 19.75 2.67
CA GLU A 443 -2.80 19.55 4.11
C GLU A 443 -2.94 18.06 4.46
N ARG A 444 -3.71 17.30 3.69
CA ARG A 444 -3.89 15.86 3.92
C ARG A 444 -2.59 15.07 3.70
N TRP A 445 -1.82 15.38 2.64
CA TRP A 445 -0.50 14.79 2.42
C TRP A 445 0.46 15.09 3.57
N ASP A 446 0.48 16.34 4.03
CA ASP A 446 1.35 16.78 5.14
C ASP A 446 0.98 16.06 6.45
N GLN A 447 -0.32 15.95 6.79
CA GLN A 447 -0.80 15.20 7.95
C GLN A 447 -0.38 13.72 7.90
N MET A 448 -0.53 13.07 6.73
CA MET A 448 -0.10 11.69 6.53
C MET A 448 1.42 11.56 6.64
N SER A 449 2.20 12.50 6.09
CA SER A 449 3.65 12.51 6.14
C SER A 449 4.18 12.64 7.57
N VAL A 450 3.60 13.51 8.38
CA VAL A 450 3.94 13.65 9.80
C VAL A 450 3.65 12.36 10.58
N ARG A 451 2.52 11.71 10.29
CA ARG A 451 2.09 10.50 10.99
C ARG A 451 2.90 9.26 10.61
N MET A 452 3.08 9.03 9.31
CA MET A 452 3.68 7.79 8.80
C MET A 452 5.19 7.87 8.69
N LYS A 453 5.76 9.07 8.58
CA LYS A 453 7.20 9.31 8.43
C LYS A 453 7.83 8.57 7.24
N LEU A 454 7.08 8.34 6.17
CA LEU A 454 7.53 7.66 4.95
C LEU A 454 7.78 8.67 3.84
N GLY A 455 8.95 8.63 3.22
CA GLY A 455 9.33 9.56 2.15
C GLY A 455 8.50 9.45 0.87
N ILE A 456 7.80 8.34 0.67
CA ILE A 456 6.88 8.17 -0.47
C ILE A 456 5.75 9.23 -0.46
N LEU A 457 5.32 9.69 0.71
CA LEU A 457 4.24 10.68 0.82
C LEU A 457 4.66 12.03 0.26
N GLU A 458 5.90 12.44 0.50
CA GLU A 458 6.48 13.66 -0.07
C GLU A 458 6.60 13.53 -1.60
N LYS A 459 6.98 12.34 -2.08
CA LYS A 459 7.06 12.06 -3.51
C LYS A 459 5.68 12.10 -4.19
N CYS A 460 4.66 11.58 -3.53
CA CYS A 460 3.29 11.68 -4.02
C CYS A 460 2.81 13.15 -4.10
N LEU A 461 3.12 13.97 -3.10
CA LEU A 461 2.81 15.40 -3.12
C LEU A 461 3.58 16.14 -4.25
N GLU A 462 4.86 15.81 -4.46
CA GLU A 462 5.67 16.35 -5.57
C GLU A 462 5.00 16.06 -6.92
N VAL A 463 4.60 14.80 -7.18
CA VAL A 463 3.88 14.40 -8.40
C VAL A 463 2.56 15.15 -8.54
N THR A 464 1.78 15.25 -7.45
CA THR A 464 0.49 15.95 -7.46
C THR A 464 0.67 17.42 -7.87
N ARG A 465 1.64 18.12 -7.29
CA ARG A 465 1.95 19.51 -7.63
C ARG A 465 2.44 19.68 -9.06
N GLU A 466 3.24 18.75 -9.57
CA GLU A 466 3.70 18.77 -10.95
C GLU A 466 2.53 18.58 -11.94
N VAL A 467 1.59 17.67 -11.64
CA VAL A 467 0.37 17.52 -12.46
C VAL A 467 -0.41 18.83 -12.51
N TRP A 468 -0.60 19.50 -11.38
CA TRP A 468 -1.27 20.82 -11.36
C TRP A 468 -0.52 21.85 -12.21
N ALA A 469 0.79 21.96 -12.04
CA ALA A 469 1.62 22.91 -12.82
C ALA A 469 1.50 22.66 -14.32
N ARG A 470 1.55 21.39 -14.77
CA ARG A 470 1.39 21.02 -16.19
C ARG A 470 0.00 21.35 -16.72
N ARG A 471 -1.06 21.08 -15.94
CA ARG A 471 -2.43 21.35 -16.33
C ARG A 471 -2.73 22.85 -16.38
N ASP A 472 -2.23 23.62 -15.42
CA ASP A 472 -2.39 25.08 -15.39
C ASP A 472 -1.66 25.73 -16.59
N ALA A 473 -0.45 25.25 -16.94
CA ALA A 473 0.27 25.69 -18.12
C ALA A 473 -0.50 25.36 -19.42
N TYR A 474 -1.02 24.14 -19.53
CA TYR A 474 -1.80 23.70 -20.68
C TYR A 474 -3.06 24.55 -20.90
N VAL A 475 -3.82 24.82 -19.83
CA VAL A 475 -5.01 25.68 -19.90
C VAL A 475 -4.62 27.11 -20.30
N SER A 476 -3.49 27.63 -19.78
CA SER A 476 -2.99 28.97 -20.14
C SER A 476 -2.59 29.05 -21.62
N GLU A 477 -1.94 28.01 -22.16
CA GLU A 477 -1.59 27.92 -23.59
C GLU A 477 -2.84 27.89 -24.49
N LEU A 478 -3.88 27.14 -24.10
CA LEU A 478 -5.13 27.09 -24.84
C LEU A 478 -5.84 28.45 -24.88
N LEU A 479 -5.92 29.15 -23.76
CA LEU A 479 -6.51 30.48 -23.68
C LEU A 479 -5.76 31.52 -24.52
N LEU A 480 -4.45 31.46 -24.56
CA LEU A 480 -3.63 32.34 -25.41
C LEU A 480 -3.87 32.06 -26.90
N SER A 481 -3.92 30.79 -27.29
CA SER A 481 -4.17 30.38 -28.67
C SER A 481 -5.57 30.79 -29.15
N GLU A 482 -6.58 30.71 -28.30
CA GLU A 482 -7.95 31.18 -28.60
C GLU A 482 -8.01 32.72 -28.74
N HIS A 483 -7.22 33.44 -27.95
CA HIS A 483 -7.14 34.90 -28.03
C HIS A 483 -6.49 35.36 -29.33
N GLU A 484 -5.37 34.76 -29.73
CA GLU A 484 -4.68 35.03 -31.00
C GLU A 484 -5.58 34.69 -32.21
N HIS A 485 -6.34 33.61 -32.13
CA HIS A 485 -7.26 33.20 -33.19
C HIS A 485 -8.45 34.20 -33.33
N ASN A 486 -8.98 34.70 -32.23
CA ASN A 486 -10.06 35.69 -32.23
C ASN A 486 -9.57 37.06 -32.68
N GLU A 487 -8.34 37.48 -32.42
CA GLU A 487 -7.76 38.72 -32.92
C GLU A 487 -7.51 38.65 -34.45
N SER A 488 -7.11 37.48 -34.95
CA SER A 488 -6.84 37.27 -36.37
C SER A 488 -8.13 37.22 -37.24
N MET A 489 -9.28 36.93 -36.63
CA MET A 489 -10.57 36.86 -37.32
C MET A 489 -11.44 38.13 -37.22
N SER A 490 -10.91 39.21 -36.61
CA SER A 490 -11.65 40.49 -36.57
C SER A 490 -11.59 41.19 -37.93
N PRO A 491 -12.66 41.25 -38.76
CA PRO A 491 -12.68 42.10 -39.94
C PRO A 491 -12.72 43.55 -39.48
N ALA A 492 -11.78 44.33 -40.03
CA ALA A 492 -11.77 45.78 -39.86
C ALA A 492 -13.08 46.38 -40.35
N THR A 493 -14.06 46.58 -39.47
CA THR A 493 -15.26 47.37 -39.73
C THR A 493 -15.49 48.34 -38.60
N SER A 494 -15.61 49.57 -38.98
CA SER A 494 -15.83 50.84 -38.30
C SER A 494 -16.81 50.84 -37.16
N PRO A 495 -16.69 51.78 -36.19
CA PRO A 495 -17.54 51.80 -35.00
C PRO A 495 -18.92 52.39 -35.31
N LEU A 496 -19.96 51.58 -35.29
CA LEU A 496 -21.32 52.04 -35.13
C LEU A 496 -21.75 51.84 -33.69
N LYS A 497 -21.73 52.95 -32.96
CA LYS A 497 -22.40 53.07 -31.67
C LYS A 497 -23.87 52.65 -31.79
N ARG A 498 -24.30 51.65 -31.05
CA ARG A 498 -25.68 51.48 -30.61
C ARG A 498 -25.73 51.26 -29.12
N ASP A 499 -26.17 52.33 -28.47
CA ASP A 499 -26.69 52.36 -27.11
C ASP A 499 -27.87 51.37 -26.98
N PHE A 500 -27.78 50.46 -26.05
CA PHE A 500 -28.94 49.73 -25.57
C PHE A 500 -28.85 49.66 -24.04
N SER A 501 -29.39 50.72 -23.44
CA SER A 501 -29.82 50.74 -22.05
C SER A 501 -31.13 49.99 -21.91
N SER A 502 -31.27 49.31 -20.80
CA SER A 502 -32.49 48.83 -20.15
C SER A 502 -33.20 47.60 -20.75
N MET A 503 -33.08 46.49 -20.02
CA MET A 503 -34.26 45.85 -19.43
C MET A 503 -33.83 44.88 -18.32
N SER A 504 -33.97 45.37 -17.11
CA SER A 504 -34.15 44.53 -15.93
C SER A 504 -35.44 43.76 -16.05
N ARG A 505 -35.39 42.47 -15.86
CA ARG A 505 -36.54 41.73 -15.34
C ARG A 505 -36.09 40.52 -14.58
N GLU A 506 -36.41 40.59 -13.32
CA GLU A 506 -36.43 39.56 -12.30
C GLU A 506 -37.15 38.32 -12.80
N MET A 507 -36.56 37.17 -12.57
CA MET A 507 -37.33 35.97 -12.24
C MET A 507 -36.48 35.13 -11.31
N GLU A 508 -36.84 35.20 -10.04
CA GLU A 508 -36.61 34.22 -8.99
C GLU A 508 -37.23 32.90 -9.47
N ASP A 509 -36.47 31.81 -9.34
CA ASP A 509 -37.03 30.56 -8.83
C ASP A 509 -35.86 29.63 -8.48
N GLU A 510 -35.67 29.50 -7.18
CA GLU A 510 -34.85 28.50 -6.51
C GLU A 510 -35.51 27.13 -6.62
N GLU A 511 -34.79 26.12 -7.09
CA GLU A 511 -35.00 24.75 -6.60
C GLU A 511 -33.69 24.17 -6.10
N THR A 512 -33.48 24.35 -4.79
CA THR A 512 -32.45 23.71 -3.99
C THR A 512 -32.87 22.27 -3.71
N PHE A 513 -32.23 21.31 -4.35
CA PHE A 513 -32.42 19.91 -4.04
C PHE A 513 -31.47 19.53 -2.90
N CYS A 514 -31.94 19.59 -1.66
CA CYS A 514 -31.25 19.10 -0.47
C CYS A 514 -31.51 17.61 -0.28
N TRP A 515 -30.48 16.82 -0.43
CA TRP A 515 -30.44 15.44 0.09
C TRP A 515 -29.91 15.46 1.51
N PHE A 516 -30.74 15.61 2.48
CA PHE A 516 -30.63 15.11 3.86
C PHE A 516 -31.62 15.89 4.72
N ASP A 517 -32.83 15.33 4.79
CA ASP A 517 -33.79 15.72 5.82
C ASP A 517 -33.75 14.66 6.94
N ALA A 518 -33.10 14.98 8.03
CA ALA A 518 -33.25 14.29 9.28
C ALA A 518 -33.72 15.33 10.33
N GLY A 519 -34.91 15.13 10.76
CA GLY A 519 -35.77 16.00 11.53
C GLY A 519 -35.24 16.56 12.85
N PRO A 520 -36.00 17.45 13.51
CA PRO A 520 -35.48 18.41 14.48
C PRO A 520 -35.39 17.84 15.88
N SER A 521 -34.20 17.85 16.46
CA SER A 521 -34.01 17.75 17.91
C SER A 521 -33.62 19.09 18.51
N LYS A 522 -34.57 19.68 19.22
CA LYS A 522 -34.36 20.84 20.10
C LYS A 522 -33.33 20.51 21.16
N ARG A 523 -32.22 21.22 21.23
CA ARG A 523 -31.41 21.31 22.44
C ARG A 523 -30.98 22.74 22.74
N ARG A 524 -31.19 23.07 24.00
CA ARG A 524 -30.92 24.32 24.72
C ARG A 524 -29.44 24.71 24.62
N ALA A 525 -29.26 26.01 24.51
CA ALA A 525 -27.97 26.70 24.69
C ALA A 525 -27.44 26.51 26.12
N LEU A 526 -26.16 26.16 26.23
CA LEU A 526 -25.32 26.45 27.37
C LEU A 526 -23.95 26.89 26.86
N ASN A 527 -23.52 28.01 27.38
CA ASN A 527 -22.34 28.78 27.01
C ASN A 527 -21.02 28.07 27.27
N GLY A 528 -20.07 28.29 26.39
CA GLY A 528 -18.66 28.45 26.71
C GLY A 528 -17.76 27.24 26.49
N ALA A 529 -17.24 27.08 25.29
CA ALA A 529 -15.89 26.55 25.02
C ALA A 529 -15.53 26.86 23.57
N SER A 530 -14.28 27.23 23.33
CA SER A 530 -13.72 27.59 22.02
C SER A 530 -13.86 26.47 21.01
N PRO A 531 -14.12 26.78 19.72
CA PRO A 531 -14.22 25.79 18.67
C PRO A 531 -12.83 25.53 18.07
N LEU A 532 -12.22 24.44 18.47
CA LEU A 532 -11.15 23.79 17.71
C LEU A 532 -11.60 22.34 17.50
N ASP A 533 -11.58 21.90 16.22
CA ASP A 533 -11.84 20.56 15.74
C ASP A 533 -13.32 20.12 15.60
N GLY A 534 -13.98 20.66 14.55
CA GLY A 534 -15.12 20.03 13.92
C GLY A 534 -14.77 19.59 12.48
N PRO A 535 -15.37 18.51 11.94
CA PRO A 535 -15.12 18.14 10.55
C PRO A 535 -15.58 19.27 9.64
N ARG A 536 -14.66 19.78 8.81
CA ARG A 536 -14.98 20.76 7.78
C ARG A 536 -15.86 20.06 6.74
N THR A 537 -17.14 20.38 6.76
CA THR A 537 -18.06 20.02 5.68
C THR A 537 -17.80 20.95 4.50
N PHE A 538 -17.42 20.39 3.36
CA PHE A 538 -17.25 21.15 2.13
C PHE A 538 -18.61 21.59 1.60
N PRO A 539 -18.84 22.89 1.36
CA PRO A 539 -20.00 23.31 0.60
C PRO A 539 -19.79 22.90 -0.85
N ILE A 540 -20.66 22.03 -1.37
CA ILE A 540 -20.68 21.67 -2.79
C ILE A 540 -21.26 22.87 -3.53
N LYS A 541 -20.40 23.85 -3.90
CA LYS A 541 -20.74 24.81 -4.94
C LYS A 541 -20.49 24.16 -6.28
N LEU A 542 -21.53 23.68 -6.92
CA LEU A 542 -21.54 23.44 -8.35
C LEU A 542 -21.60 24.82 -9.04
N GLU A 543 -20.48 25.48 -9.20
CA GLU A 543 -20.42 26.63 -10.11
C GLU A 543 -20.46 26.12 -11.54
N ARG A 544 -21.52 26.49 -12.23
CA ARG A 544 -21.62 26.39 -13.67
C ARG A 544 -20.46 27.15 -14.29
N ALA A 545 -19.52 26.42 -14.87
CA ALA A 545 -18.68 26.99 -15.90
C ALA A 545 -19.59 27.34 -17.09
N ASP A 546 -19.97 28.61 -17.20
CA ASP A 546 -20.63 29.16 -18.37
C ASP A 546 -19.63 29.25 -19.53
N SER A 547 -19.31 28.09 -20.10
CA SER A 547 -18.85 28.01 -21.47
C SER A 547 -20.04 27.75 -22.35
N LYS A 548 -20.62 28.82 -22.93
CA LYS A 548 -21.58 28.73 -24.01
C LYS A 548 -20.91 28.15 -25.26
N ARG A 549 -20.56 26.87 -25.23
CA ARG A 549 -20.54 26.04 -26.43
C ARG A 549 -21.75 25.14 -26.37
N ARG A 550 -22.67 25.38 -27.34
CA ARG A 550 -23.76 24.49 -27.67
C ARG A 550 -23.15 23.22 -28.23
N LEU A 551 -22.76 22.32 -27.34
CA LEU A 551 -22.35 20.97 -27.68
C LEU A 551 -23.60 20.10 -27.74
N GLU A 552 -23.78 19.46 -28.86
CA GLU A 552 -24.73 18.37 -29.03
C GLU A 552 -24.45 17.27 -27.98
N PRO A 553 -25.46 16.51 -27.50
CA PRO A 553 -25.26 15.43 -26.56
C PRO A 553 -24.68 14.22 -27.29
N GLY A 554 -23.36 14.21 -27.42
CA GLY A 554 -22.57 13.14 -27.99
C GLY A 554 -21.18 13.19 -27.38
N THR A 555 -20.90 12.26 -26.46
CA THR A 555 -19.57 11.85 -25.97
C THR A 555 -18.48 12.91 -26.09
N GLU A 556 -18.27 13.69 -25.02
CA GLU A 556 -17.04 14.46 -24.87
C GLU A 556 -15.88 13.47 -24.90
N SER A 557 -15.18 13.42 -26.02
CA SER A 557 -13.93 12.65 -26.14
C SER A 557 -12.92 13.29 -25.20
N MET A 558 -12.54 12.59 -24.14
CA MET A 558 -11.47 13.02 -23.26
C MET A 558 -10.19 13.19 -24.10
N GLU A 559 -9.55 14.37 -24.02
CA GLU A 559 -8.29 14.61 -24.70
C GLU A 559 -7.23 13.61 -24.21
N ILE A 560 -6.45 13.06 -25.12
CA ILE A 560 -5.43 12.02 -24.84
C ILE A 560 -4.45 12.45 -23.74
N GLU A 561 -4.19 13.76 -23.64
CA GLU A 561 -3.26 14.35 -22.65
C GLU A 561 -3.71 14.16 -21.20
N PHE A 562 -5.02 14.00 -20.94
CA PHE A 562 -5.59 13.74 -19.62
C PHE A 562 -5.79 12.24 -19.33
N THR A 563 -5.58 11.38 -20.33
CA THR A 563 -5.70 9.93 -20.15
C THR A 563 -4.44 9.34 -19.50
N VAL A 564 -4.49 8.06 -19.12
CA VAL A 564 -3.33 7.32 -18.57
C VAL A 564 -2.10 7.27 -19.48
N LYS A 565 -2.24 7.69 -20.76
CA LYS A 565 -1.16 7.80 -21.74
C LYS A 565 -0.57 9.19 -21.82
N GLY A 566 -1.28 10.20 -21.34
CA GLY A 566 -0.95 11.60 -21.51
C GLY A 566 0.00 12.15 -20.45
N ARG A 567 0.66 13.25 -20.79
CA ARG A 567 1.63 13.94 -19.91
C ARG A 567 0.99 14.70 -18.75
N LEU A 568 -0.33 14.95 -18.82
CA LEU A 568 -1.10 15.65 -17.80
C LEU A 568 -1.71 14.70 -16.75
N HIS A 569 -1.44 13.41 -16.90
CA HIS A 569 -1.80 12.38 -15.92
C HIS A 569 -0.62 12.10 -14.99
N TRP A 570 -0.87 11.71 -13.74
CA TRP A 570 0.19 11.42 -12.76
C TRP A 570 1.14 10.30 -13.23
N LEU A 571 0.67 9.30 -13.98
CA LEU A 571 1.54 8.30 -14.63
C LEU A 571 2.48 8.92 -15.65
N GLY A 572 2.04 9.94 -16.40
CA GLY A 572 2.90 10.66 -17.34
C GLY A 572 4.04 11.37 -16.62
N VAL A 573 3.76 12.01 -15.47
CA VAL A 573 4.78 12.62 -14.61
C VAL A 573 5.77 11.57 -14.11
N MET A 574 5.27 10.45 -13.56
CA MET A 574 6.13 9.36 -13.06
C MET A 574 7.02 8.79 -14.16
N LYS A 575 6.50 8.65 -15.39
CA LYS A 575 7.26 8.20 -16.56
C LYS A 575 8.41 9.16 -16.90
N ASP A 576 8.10 10.46 -16.97
CA ASP A 576 9.11 11.47 -17.29
C ASP A 576 10.22 11.53 -16.23
N TRP A 577 9.87 11.31 -14.97
CA TRP A 577 10.81 11.26 -13.86
C TRP A 577 11.49 9.88 -13.67
N LYS A 578 11.15 8.89 -14.50
CA LYS A 578 11.64 7.51 -14.42
C LYS A 578 11.33 6.83 -13.08
N TRP A 579 10.13 7.09 -12.54
CA TRP A 579 9.63 6.49 -11.30
C TRP A 579 8.61 5.36 -11.55
N GLU A 580 8.40 4.98 -12.80
CA GLU A 580 7.56 3.84 -13.14
C GLU A 580 8.26 2.54 -12.76
N GLY A 581 7.74 1.82 -11.77
CA GLY A 581 7.95 0.44 -11.44
C GLY A 581 9.35 -0.15 -11.69
N GLN A 582 10.39 0.40 -11.05
CA GLN A 582 11.70 -0.22 -11.00
C GLN A 582 11.78 -1.22 -9.85
#